data_61a4af6d3878f3b2d2ac82141bfea09a
#
_entry.id   61a4af6d3878f3b2d2ac82141bfea09a
#
_cell.length_a   1.000
_cell.length_b   1.000
_cell.length_c   1.000
_cell.angle_alpha   90.00
_cell.angle_beta   90.00
_cell.angle_gamma   90.00
#
_symmetry.space_group_name_H-M   'P 1'
#
loop_
_entity.id
_entity.type
_entity.pdbx_description
1 polymer ?
#
loop_
_entity_poly.entity_id
_entity_poly.type
_entity_poly.pdbx_seq_one_letter_code
_entity_poly.pdbx_strand_id
1 'polypeptide(L)'
;KSIYIDQILDFIDKNKNNDKNFINIVEGCGGFFSPIAQNKLTADLAESLKLPIILVVKNTLGCINHTLLSIQAIKKLNLDLKVIVLNNMSENTPLDNYSEISNYTNIPVVKLEYNHELSEEILKYIK
;
A
#
# COMPACT_ATOMS: atom_id res chain seq x y z
N LYS A 1 21.98 12.57 10.81
CA LYS A 1 21.81 11.50 11.81
C LYS A 1 21.11 10.33 11.09
N SER A 2 21.73 9.13 11.10
CA SER A 2 21.13 7.95 10.46
C SER A 2 19.94 7.45 11.27
N ILE A 3 18.90 7.01 10.58
CA ILE A 3 17.73 6.34 11.16
C ILE A 3 17.88 4.84 10.90
N TYR A 4 17.65 4.02 11.93
CA TYR A 4 17.68 2.58 11.84
C TYR A 4 16.27 1.99 11.93
N ILE A 5 16.04 0.84 11.30
CA ILE A 5 14.71 0.23 11.22
C ILE A 5 14.13 -0.09 12.60
N ASP A 6 14.96 -0.51 13.56
CA ASP A 6 14.53 -0.80 14.93
C ASP A 6 13.92 0.42 15.63
N GLN A 7 14.42 1.63 15.34
CA GLN A 7 13.86 2.87 15.87
C GLN A 7 12.45 3.13 15.32
N ILE A 8 12.21 2.77 14.04
CA ILE A 8 10.88 2.88 13.41
C ILE A 8 9.92 1.86 14.04
N LEU A 9 10.35 0.62 14.20
CA LEU A 9 9.56 -0.46 14.81
C LEU A 9 9.18 -0.13 16.26
N ASP A 10 10.14 0.34 17.05
CA ASP A 10 9.92 0.81 18.42
C ASP A 10 8.93 1.97 18.49
N PHE A 11 9.03 2.91 17.55
CA PHE A 11 8.10 4.04 17.47
C PHE A 11 6.67 3.57 17.16
N ILE A 12 6.51 2.67 16.19
CA ILE A 12 5.22 2.09 15.83
C ILE A 12 4.61 1.36 17.04
N ASP A 13 5.40 0.53 17.72
CA ASP A 13 4.92 -0.24 18.88
C ASP A 13 4.47 0.64 20.04
N LYS A 14 5.21 1.71 20.33
CA LYS A 14 4.87 2.66 21.39
C LYS A 14 3.65 3.53 21.09
N ASN A 15 3.33 3.74 19.81
CA ASN A 15 2.25 4.65 19.40
C ASN A 15 1.00 3.93 18.88
N LYS A 16 1.00 2.60 18.80
CA LYS A 16 -0.18 1.86 18.39
C LYS A 16 -1.31 2.01 19.40
N ASN A 17 -2.53 2.18 18.90
CA ASN A 17 -3.73 2.13 19.73
C ASN A 17 -4.12 0.66 19.96
N ASN A 18 -4.27 0.25 21.20
CA ASN A 18 -4.64 -1.12 21.58
C ASN A 18 -6.16 -1.32 21.72
N ASP A 19 -6.97 -0.27 21.56
CA ASP A 19 -8.43 -0.37 21.55
C ASP A 19 -8.88 -1.06 20.24
N LYS A 20 -9.69 -2.12 20.38
CA LYS A 20 -10.21 -2.93 19.26
C LYS A 20 -11.12 -2.18 18.30
N ASN A 21 -11.60 -0.99 18.69
CA ASN A 21 -12.42 -0.13 17.84
C ASN A 21 -11.59 0.71 16.87
N PHE A 22 -10.27 0.67 16.95
CA PHE A 22 -9.36 1.42 16.10
C PHE A 22 -8.55 0.49 15.19
N ILE A 23 -8.24 1.00 14.00
CA ILE A 23 -7.31 0.37 13.07
C ILE A 23 -6.04 1.22 13.05
N ASN A 24 -4.90 0.58 13.33
CA ASN A 24 -3.60 1.24 13.19
C ASN A 24 -3.14 1.11 11.74
N ILE A 25 -2.78 2.21 11.12
CA ILE A 25 -2.27 2.25 9.75
C ILE A 25 -0.82 2.70 9.80
N VAL A 26 0.05 1.96 9.13
CA VAL A 26 1.47 2.31 8.93
C VAL A 26 1.65 2.63 7.46
N GLU A 27 1.98 3.88 7.15
CA GLU A 27 2.22 4.34 5.78
C GLU A 27 3.72 4.43 5.51
N GLY A 28 4.16 3.80 4.41
CA GLY A 28 5.51 3.95 3.88
C GLY A 28 5.63 5.18 2.99
N CYS A 29 6.78 5.82 2.99
CA CYS A 29 7.07 6.96 2.12
C CYS A 29 7.72 6.49 0.82
N GLY A 30 7.17 6.88 -0.32
CA GLY A 30 7.64 6.48 -1.64
C GLY A 30 7.11 5.12 -2.09
N GLY A 31 7.88 4.39 -2.89
CA GLY A 31 7.49 3.07 -3.39
C GLY A 31 7.92 1.92 -2.47
N PHE A 32 7.50 0.70 -2.82
CA PHE A 32 7.77 -0.50 -2.01
C PHE A 32 9.28 -0.76 -1.79
N PHE A 33 10.11 -0.42 -2.77
CA PHE A 33 11.57 -0.50 -2.67
C PHE A 33 12.25 0.85 -2.43
N SER A 34 11.54 1.84 -1.89
CA SER A 34 12.15 3.11 -1.48
C SER A 34 12.93 2.96 -0.18
N PRO A 35 14.10 3.62 -0.04
CA PRO A 35 14.83 3.67 1.21
C PRO A 35 14.01 4.32 2.32
N ILE A 36 13.95 3.68 3.50
CA ILE A 36 13.24 4.17 4.68
C ILE A 36 14.15 4.36 5.90
N ALA A 37 15.23 3.58 5.95
CA ALA A 37 16.22 3.64 7.03
C ALA A 37 17.60 3.27 6.47
N GLN A 38 18.63 3.30 7.33
CA GLN A 38 20.00 2.97 6.95
C GLN A 38 20.06 1.55 6.38
N ASN A 39 20.38 1.43 5.07
CA ASN A 39 20.45 0.17 4.31
C ASN A 39 19.15 -0.68 4.37
N LYS A 40 18.00 -0.02 4.51
CA LYS A 40 16.69 -0.64 4.61
C LYS A 40 15.66 0.04 3.72
N LEU A 41 14.79 -0.77 3.11
CA LEU A 41 13.71 -0.35 2.22
C LEU A 41 12.36 -0.43 2.94
N THR A 42 11.33 0.19 2.37
CA THR A 42 9.94 0.03 2.82
C THR A 42 9.53 -1.45 2.85
N ALA A 43 10.04 -2.27 1.93
CA ALA A 43 9.84 -3.71 1.91
C ALA A 43 10.36 -4.41 3.18
N ASP A 44 11.54 -4.02 3.69
CA ASP A 44 12.10 -4.57 4.95
C ASP A 44 11.20 -4.24 6.15
N LEU A 45 10.61 -3.05 6.17
CA LEU A 45 9.63 -2.67 7.19
C LEU A 45 8.37 -3.54 7.10
N ALA A 46 7.84 -3.74 5.88
CA ALA A 46 6.68 -4.58 5.66
C ALA A 46 6.94 -6.04 6.09
N GLU A 47 8.12 -6.60 5.80
CA GLU A 47 8.53 -7.93 6.26
C GLU A 47 8.63 -8.03 7.78
N SER A 48 9.12 -6.97 8.44
CA SER A 48 9.25 -6.92 9.90
C SER A 48 7.88 -6.85 10.59
N LEU A 49 6.95 -6.08 10.03
CA LEU A 49 5.62 -5.88 10.59
C LEU A 49 4.67 -7.06 10.30
N LYS A 50 4.79 -7.69 9.13
CA LYS A 50 3.90 -8.78 8.65
C LYS A 50 2.42 -8.43 8.72
N LEU A 51 2.09 -7.16 8.53
CA LEU A 51 0.72 -6.66 8.48
C LEU A 51 0.12 -6.87 7.08
N PRO A 52 -1.22 -6.97 6.97
CA PRO A 52 -1.90 -6.91 5.68
C PRO A 52 -1.54 -5.62 4.92
N ILE A 53 -1.32 -5.73 3.61
CA ILE A 53 -0.89 -4.61 2.77
C ILE A 53 -2.06 -4.09 1.94
N ILE A 54 -2.19 -2.77 1.92
CA ILE A 54 -2.98 -2.01 0.95
C ILE A 54 -2.00 -1.36 -0.01
N LEU A 55 -2.08 -1.68 -1.29
CA LEU A 55 -1.27 -1.04 -2.32
C LEU A 55 -2.01 0.14 -2.93
N VAL A 56 -1.59 1.36 -2.60
CA VAL A 56 -2.17 2.58 -3.19
C VAL A 56 -1.40 2.97 -4.43
N VAL A 57 -2.11 3.11 -5.55
CA VAL A 57 -1.55 3.39 -6.86
C VAL A 57 -2.12 4.69 -7.39
N LYS A 58 -1.25 5.63 -7.74
CA LYS A 58 -1.66 6.84 -8.46
C LYS A 58 -2.08 6.46 -9.88
N ASN A 59 -3.33 6.79 -10.27
CA ASN A 59 -3.85 6.49 -11.60
C ASN A 59 -3.28 7.43 -12.66
N THR A 60 -2.13 7.09 -13.22
CA THR A 60 -1.40 7.87 -14.23
C THR A 60 -0.79 6.94 -15.27
N LEU A 61 -0.29 7.50 -16.37
CA LEU A 61 0.47 6.73 -17.37
C LEU A 61 1.63 5.98 -16.71
N GLY A 62 1.75 4.69 -17.03
CA GLY A 62 2.78 3.79 -16.48
C GLY A 62 2.39 3.10 -15.18
N CYS A 63 1.25 3.44 -14.55
CA CYS A 63 0.84 2.84 -13.27
C CYS A 63 0.63 1.32 -13.36
N ILE A 64 0.20 0.79 -14.50
CA ILE A 64 0.03 -0.67 -14.69
C ILE A 64 1.36 -1.38 -14.43
N ASN A 65 2.43 -0.96 -15.09
CA ASN A 65 3.76 -1.53 -14.91
C ASN A 65 4.23 -1.45 -13.44
N HIS A 66 4.11 -0.26 -12.82
CA HIS A 66 4.52 -0.09 -11.42
C HIS A 66 3.70 -0.95 -10.47
N THR A 67 2.40 -1.09 -10.72
CA THR A 67 1.51 -1.95 -9.92
C THR A 67 1.91 -3.41 -10.02
N LEU A 68 2.10 -3.92 -11.24
CA LEU A 68 2.47 -5.32 -11.46
C LEU A 68 3.85 -5.66 -10.86
N LEU A 69 4.83 -4.76 -10.97
CA LEU A 69 6.13 -4.92 -10.32
C LEU A 69 6.00 -4.95 -8.79
N SER A 70 5.18 -4.07 -8.20
CA SER A 70 4.93 -4.05 -6.75
C SER A 70 4.24 -5.33 -6.29
N ILE A 71 3.23 -5.82 -7.03
CA ILE A 71 2.56 -7.10 -6.74
C ILE A 71 3.57 -8.25 -6.74
N GLN A 72 4.44 -8.31 -7.75
CA GLN A 72 5.47 -9.35 -7.84
C GLN A 72 6.44 -9.31 -6.65
N ALA A 73 6.88 -8.11 -6.27
CA ALA A 73 7.78 -7.92 -5.14
C ALA A 73 7.12 -8.35 -3.81
N ILE A 74 5.88 -7.92 -3.55
CA ILE A 74 5.11 -8.28 -2.35
C ILE A 74 4.90 -9.80 -2.28
N LYS A 75 4.51 -10.43 -3.40
CA LYS A 75 4.34 -11.89 -3.48
C LYS A 75 5.64 -12.65 -3.24
N LYS A 76 6.76 -12.17 -3.79
CA LYS A 76 8.07 -12.80 -3.61
C LYS A 76 8.51 -12.84 -2.14
N LEU A 77 8.09 -11.87 -1.35
CA LEU A 77 8.35 -11.79 0.09
C LEU A 77 7.27 -12.51 0.93
N ASN A 78 6.33 -13.21 0.28
CA ASN A 78 5.20 -13.90 0.93
C ASN A 78 4.39 -12.99 1.86
N LEU A 79 4.21 -11.73 1.47
CA LEU A 79 3.42 -10.75 2.21
C LEU A 79 1.96 -10.74 1.74
N ASP A 80 1.06 -10.39 2.65
CA ASP A 80 -0.39 -10.47 2.46
C ASP A 80 -0.94 -9.20 1.81
N LEU A 81 -0.99 -9.15 0.48
CA LEU A 81 -1.60 -8.06 -0.27
C LEU A 81 -3.12 -8.25 -0.36
N LYS A 82 -3.87 -7.43 0.34
CA LYS A 82 -5.34 -7.53 0.46
C LYS A 82 -6.09 -6.83 -0.66
N VAL A 83 -5.66 -5.63 -1.02
CA VAL A 83 -6.38 -4.79 -1.97
C VAL A 83 -5.44 -3.80 -2.64
N ILE A 84 -5.77 -3.46 -3.87
CA ILE A 84 -5.13 -2.39 -4.65
C ILE A 84 -6.11 -1.23 -4.73
N VAL A 85 -5.69 -0.05 -4.33
CA VAL A 85 -6.49 1.18 -4.44
C VAL A 85 -5.95 2.02 -5.59
N LEU A 86 -6.73 2.13 -6.65
CA LEU A 86 -6.40 2.99 -7.79
C LEU A 86 -6.93 4.39 -7.54
N ASN A 87 -6.02 5.31 -7.16
CA ASN A 87 -6.35 6.67 -6.75
C ASN A 87 -6.35 7.62 -7.95
N ASN A 88 -7.52 8.17 -8.28
CA ASN A 88 -7.70 9.16 -9.32
C ASN A 88 -7.28 10.55 -8.80
N MET A 89 -6.37 11.20 -9.51
CA MET A 89 -5.79 12.49 -9.13
C MET A 89 -6.51 13.70 -9.76
N SER A 90 -7.55 13.45 -10.58
CA SER A 90 -8.37 14.45 -11.22
C SER A 90 -9.74 13.86 -11.59
N GLU A 91 -10.74 14.73 -11.81
CA GLU A 91 -12.09 14.32 -12.25
C GLU A 91 -12.08 13.64 -13.63
N ASN A 92 -11.18 14.06 -14.50
CA ASN A 92 -11.05 13.51 -15.86
C ASN A 92 -9.81 12.63 -15.96
N THR A 93 -9.96 11.36 -15.66
CA THR A 93 -8.91 10.35 -15.88
C THR A 93 -9.24 9.57 -17.15
N PRO A 94 -8.59 9.85 -18.30
CA PRO A 94 -8.95 9.26 -19.59
C PRO A 94 -8.53 7.80 -19.73
N LEU A 95 -7.77 7.25 -18.77
CA LEU A 95 -7.18 5.91 -18.86
C LEU A 95 -8.01 4.91 -18.03
N ASP A 96 -8.45 3.84 -18.66
CA ASP A 96 -9.09 2.71 -17.95
C ASP A 96 -8.04 1.72 -17.40
N ASN A 97 -7.14 2.23 -16.57
CA ASN A 97 -6.13 1.40 -15.93
C ASN A 97 -6.74 0.39 -14.92
N TYR A 98 -7.98 0.62 -14.48
CA TYR A 98 -8.70 -0.30 -13.58
C TYR A 98 -8.93 -1.66 -14.25
N SER A 99 -9.55 -1.66 -15.43
CA SER A 99 -9.82 -2.90 -16.19
C SER A 99 -8.52 -3.60 -16.56
N GLU A 100 -7.51 -2.83 -16.99
CA GLU A 100 -6.22 -3.40 -17.35
C GLU A 100 -5.51 -4.06 -16.15
N ILE A 101 -5.40 -3.40 -15.00
CA ILE A 101 -4.78 -4.00 -13.81
C ILE A 101 -5.55 -5.24 -13.38
N SER A 102 -6.89 -5.19 -13.39
CA SER A 102 -7.75 -6.30 -12.99
C SER A 102 -7.57 -7.54 -13.86
N ASN A 103 -7.19 -7.38 -15.14
CA ASN A 103 -6.90 -8.50 -16.03
C ASN A 103 -5.63 -9.28 -15.67
N TYR A 104 -4.70 -8.68 -14.91
CA TYR A 104 -3.40 -9.27 -14.58
C TYR A 104 -3.27 -9.73 -13.13
N THR A 105 -4.30 -9.57 -12.30
CA THR A 105 -4.25 -9.97 -10.89
C THR A 105 -5.61 -10.44 -10.39
N ASN A 106 -5.60 -11.37 -9.44
CA ASN A 106 -6.80 -11.78 -8.69
C ASN A 106 -6.96 -10.97 -7.39
N ILE A 107 -6.05 -10.03 -7.10
CA ILE A 107 -6.17 -9.12 -5.96
C ILE A 107 -7.29 -8.13 -6.27
N PRO A 108 -8.22 -7.88 -5.34
CA PRO A 108 -9.26 -6.88 -5.54
C PRO A 108 -8.69 -5.51 -5.87
N VAL A 109 -9.25 -4.85 -6.87
CA VAL A 109 -8.91 -3.47 -7.25
C VAL A 109 -10.10 -2.58 -6.95
N VAL A 110 -9.88 -1.50 -6.22
CA VAL A 110 -10.90 -0.51 -5.85
C VAL A 110 -10.51 0.84 -6.42
N LYS A 111 -11.46 1.56 -7.01
CA LYS A 111 -11.23 2.95 -7.47
C LYS A 111 -11.48 3.91 -6.30
N LEU A 112 -10.56 4.84 -6.11
CA LEU A 112 -10.79 6.03 -5.31
C LEU A 112 -10.93 7.23 -6.24
N GLU A 113 -12.14 7.75 -6.34
CA GLU A 113 -12.42 8.90 -7.19
C GLU A 113 -11.83 10.19 -6.60
N TYR A 114 -11.52 11.15 -7.47
CA TYR A 114 -10.94 12.44 -7.06
C TYR A 114 -11.85 13.15 -6.06
N ASN A 115 -11.27 13.67 -5.00
CA ASN A 115 -11.97 14.33 -3.87
C ASN A 115 -13.01 13.45 -3.14
N HIS A 116 -12.98 12.14 -3.34
CA HIS A 116 -13.80 11.22 -2.56
C HIS A 116 -12.99 10.59 -1.43
N GLU A 117 -13.66 10.27 -0.34
CA GLU A 117 -13.08 9.50 0.75
C GLU A 117 -13.09 8.00 0.40
N LEU A 118 -12.14 7.27 0.96
CA LEU A 118 -12.14 5.81 0.89
C LEU A 118 -13.42 5.28 1.52
N SER A 119 -14.23 4.60 0.72
CA SER A 119 -15.50 4.02 1.15
C SER A 119 -15.26 2.91 2.18
N GLU A 120 -16.33 2.57 2.94
CA GLU A 120 -16.36 1.36 3.80
C GLU A 120 -15.98 0.08 3.05
N GLU A 121 -15.98 0.12 1.72
CA GLU A 121 -15.61 -0.99 0.86
C GLU A 121 -14.18 -1.52 1.15
N ILE A 122 -13.22 -0.64 1.46
CA ILE A 122 -11.86 -1.07 1.80
C ILE A 122 -11.81 -1.79 3.14
N LEU A 123 -12.64 -1.41 4.09
CA LEU A 123 -12.70 -2.07 5.39
C LEU A 123 -13.03 -3.56 5.30
N LYS A 124 -13.68 -4.01 4.22
CA LYS A 124 -13.97 -5.43 3.98
C LYS A 124 -12.72 -6.27 3.76
N TYR A 125 -11.64 -5.65 3.29
CA TYR A 125 -10.40 -6.35 2.93
C TYR A 125 -9.37 -6.36 4.05
N ILE A 126 -9.51 -5.48 5.06
CA ILE A 126 -8.51 -5.28 6.13
C ILE A 126 -9.00 -5.71 7.53
N LYS A 127 -10.25 -6.17 7.63
CA LYS A 127 -10.81 -6.73 8.87
C LYS A 127 -10.51 -8.22 9.00
#